data_06953a9fa8e6bd7834822169b4085795
#
_entry.id   06953a9fa8e6bd7834822169b4085795
#
_cell.length_a   1.000
_cell.length_b   1.000
_cell.length_c   1.000
_cell.angle_alpha   90.00
_cell.angle_beta   90.00
_cell.angle_gamma   90.00
#
_symmetry.space_group_name_H-M   'P 1'
#
loop_
_entity.id
_entity.type
_entity.pdbx_description
1 polymer ?
#
loop_
_entity_poly.entity_id
_entity_poly.type
_entity_poly.pdbx_seq_one_letter_code
_entity_poly.pdbx_strand_id
1 'polypeptide(L)'
;MTTGSDAQSELKPLVFMLIRFMQVTADQLETWSHDVNAYIAHEDEGTFETSVRISAADVVSNICDTFGGEGWQAVLSAVMGHLEAAGFARTAGQDKWWLRREACMFSVAVMCAESDSSQMSKLFRPADFMNQVVLPDMVVGTPPVLRGRALHCVSSFVEWISSETAVQCFAAAISSISEGLCVPFFIFRLAHSLAATPLLRRTLAPHLAAA
;
A
#
# COMPACT_ATOMS: atom_id res chain seq x y z
N MET A 1 23.32 -26.32 8.35
CA MET A 1 22.69 -25.74 7.15
C MET A 1 21.22 -26.05 7.23
N THR A 2 20.42 -25.13 7.76
CA THR A 2 18.93 -25.21 7.75
C THR A 2 18.49 -25.11 6.30
N THR A 3 17.63 -26.03 5.88
CA THR A 3 17.11 -26.03 4.51
C THR A 3 16.14 -24.85 4.35
N GLY A 4 16.12 -24.19 3.20
CA GLY A 4 15.33 -22.96 2.96
C GLY A 4 13.82 -23.08 3.27
N SER A 5 13.27 -24.30 3.35
CA SER A 5 11.92 -24.60 3.81
C SER A 5 11.68 -24.26 5.30
N ASP A 6 12.72 -24.31 6.12
CA ASP A 6 12.57 -24.11 7.58
C ASP A 6 12.51 -22.62 7.92
N ALA A 7 13.33 -21.78 7.26
CA ALA A 7 13.36 -20.34 7.51
C ALA A 7 12.02 -19.66 7.12
N GLN A 8 11.47 -20.00 5.97
CA GLN A 8 10.17 -19.48 5.54
C GLN A 8 9.04 -19.87 6.52
N SER A 9 9.08 -21.08 7.05
CA SER A 9 8.08 -21.56 8.02
C SER A 9 8.14 -20.80 9.34
N GLU A 10 9.33 -20.40 9.78
CA GLU A 10 9.55 -19.63 11.01
C GLU A 10 9.24 -18.14 10.82
N LEU A 11 9.58 -17.57 9.66
CA LEU A 11 9.36 -16.15 9.36
C LEU A 11 7.88 -15.80 9.18
N LYS A 12 7.07 -16.69 8.62
CA LYS A 12 5.67 -16.43 8.31
C LYS A 12 4.84 -15.98 9.53
N PRO A 13 4.88 -16.65 10.70
CA PRO A 13 4.15 -16.23 11.88
C PRO A 13 4.61 -14.85 12.38
N LEU A 14 5.92 -14.58 12.33
CA LEU A 14 6.47 -13.29 12.73
C LEU A 14 5.95 -12.18 11.83
N VAL A 15 6.06 -12.34 10.51
CA VAL A 15 5.57 -11.35 9.55
C VAL A 15 4.06 -11.15 9.66
N PHE A 16 3.30 -12.24 9.89
CA PHE A 16 1.87 -12.15 10.12
C PHE A 16 1.54 -11.25 11.32
N MET A 17 2.31 -11.35 12.41
CA MET A 17 2.15 -10.46 13.56
C MET A 17 2.59 -9.02 13.25
N LEU A 18 3.68 -8.82 12.50
CA LEU A 18 4.16 -7.49 12.11
C LEU A 18 3.11 -6.75 11.28
N ILE A 19 2.46 -7.40 10.31
CA ILE A 19 1.38 -6.79 9.53
C ILE A 19 0.19 -6.40 10.44
N ARG A 20 -0.09 -7.13 11.51
CA ARG A 20 -1.10 -6.69 12.49
C ARG A 20 -0.70 -5.42 13.22
N PHE A 21 0.57 -5.26 13.56
CA PHE A 21 1.09 -4.01 14.16
C PHE A 21 1.10 -2.83 13.18
N MET A 22 1.07 -3.09 11.89
CA MET A 22 0.91 -2.06 10.87
C MET A 22 -0.53 -1.54 10.75
N GLN A 23 -1.53 -2.14 11.38
CA GLN A 23 -2.91 -1.66 11.30
C GLN A 23 -3.04 -0.30 11.97
N VAL A 24 -3.85 0.56 11.36
CA VAL A 24 -4.19 1.88 11.92
C VAL A 24 -4.93 1.69 13.24
N THR A 25 -4.53 2.43 14.27
CA THR A 25 -5.14 2.39 15.59
C THR A 25 -6.37 3.31 15.68
N ALA A 26 -7.19 3.13 16.72
CA ALA A 26 -8.33 4.00 16.97
C ALA A 26 -7.88 5.45 17.23
N ASP A 27 -6.80 5.62 17.98
CA ASP A 27 -6.24 6.95 18.33
C ASP A 27 -5.71 7.66 17.07
N GLN A 28 -5.06 6.93 16.15
CA GLN A 28 -4.65 7.49 14.86
C GLN A 28 -5.86 7.93 14.03
N LEU A 29 -6.91 7.10 13.96
CA LEU A 29 -8.12 7.45 13.22
C LEU A 29 -8.80 8.69 13.81
N GLU A 30 -8.87 8.80 15.14
CA GLU A 30 -9.41 9.97 15.82
C GLU A 30 -8.59 11.22 15.51
N THR A 31 -7.27 11.15 15.66
CA THR A 31 -6.35 12.26 15.35
C THR A 31 -6.49 12.71 13.90
N TRP A 32 -6.47 11.78 12.96
CA TRP A 32 -6.55 12.07 11.52
C TRP A 32 -7.91 12.62 11.08
N SER A 33 -8.98 12.29 11.82
CA SER A 33 -10.30 12.83 11.54
C SER A 33 -10.41 14.33 11.87
N HIS A 34 -9.58 14.81 12.80
CA HIS A 34 -9.55 16.20 13.24
C HIS A 34 -8.41 17.01 12.60
N ASP A 35 -7.30 16.38 12.29
CA ASP A 35 -6.14 17.01 11.69
C ASP A 35 -5.52 16.16 10.57
N VAL A 36 -5.75 16.63 9.35
CA VAL A 36 -5.23 16.01 8.14
C VAL A 36 -3.70 16.12 8.04
N ASN A 37 -3.12 17.20 8.58
CA ASN A 37 -1.67 17.36 8.56
C ASN A 37 -1.02 16.31 9.48
N ALA A 38 -1.68 15.94 10.57
CA ALA A 38 -1.22 14.83 11.43
C ALA A 38 -1.17 13.50 10.66
N TYR A 39 -2.15 13.23 9.77
CA TYR A 39 -2.09 12.05 8.90
C TYR A 39 -0.85 12.08 7.99
N ILE A 40 -0.61 13.22 7.35
CA ILE A 40 0.56 13.38 6.46
C ILE A 40 1.85 13.20 7.27
N ALA A 41 1.97 13.85 8.42
CA ALA A 41 3.15 13.76 9.28
C ALA A 41 3.43 12.34 9.78
N HIS A 42 2.39 11.59 10.15
CA HIS A 42 2.53 10.21 10.64
C HIS A 42 2.86 9.19 9.54
N GLU A 43 2.56 9.50 8.28
CA GLU A 43 2.81 8.63 7.12
C GLU A 43 4.03 9.06 6.31
N ASP A 44 4.65 10.19 6.64
CA ASP A 44 5.86 10.67 5.99
C ASP A 44 7.09 10.00 6.63
N GLU A 45 7.82 9.24 5.84
CA GLU A 45 9.06 8.56 6.23
C GLU A 45 10.16 9.54 6.70
N GLY A 46 10.02 10.82 6.38
CA GLY A 46 10.94 11.89 6.79
C GLY A 46 10.70 12.44 8.20
N THR A 47 9.60 12.05 8.87
CA THR A 47 9.33 12.51 10.23
C THR A 47 10.00 11.61 11.26
N PHE A 48 10.59 12.24 12.29
CA PHE A 48 11.26 11.52 13.39
C PHE A 48 10.29 10.84 14.37
N GLU A 49 9.00 10.85 14.10
CA GLU A 49 8.01 10.16 14.94
C GLU A 49 7.95 8.67 14.59
N THR A 50 8.70 7.88 15.35
CA THR A 50 8.63 6.42 15.27
C THR A 50 7.33 5.91 15.87
N SER A 51 6.42 5.47 15.04
CA SER A 51 5.23 4.73 15.47
C SER A 51 5.49 3.22 15.42
N VAL A 52 4.73 2.45 16.22
CA VAL A 52 4.77 0.96 16.16
C VAL A 52 4.53 0.47 14.72
N ARG A 53 3.67 1.17 13.99
CA ARG A 53 3.33 0.89 12.60
C ARG A 53 4.54 1.00 11.67
N ILE A 54 5.28 2.10 11.76
CA ILE A 54 6.49 2.35 10.97
C ILE A 54 7.60 1.37 11.38
N SER A 55 7.84 1.19 12.68
CA SER A 55 8.84 0.22 13.15
C SER A 55 8.54 -1.21 12.69
N ALA A 56 7.27 -1.61 12.61
CA ALA A 56 6.89 -2.90 12.07
C ALA A 56 7.17 -3.01 10.56
N ALA A 57 6.97 -1.93 9.81
CA ALA A 57 7.30 -1.86 8.38
C ALA A 57 8.81 -1.97 8.16
N ASP A 58 9.63 -1.26 8.94
CA ASP A 58 11.09 -1.34 8.90
C ASP A 58 11.58 -2.78 9.16
N VAL A 59 10.99 -3.47 10.14
CA VAL A 59 11.34 -4.87 10.42
C VAL A 59 10.99 -5.77 9.24
N VAL A 60 9.85 -5.57 8.59
CA VAL A 60 9.47 -6.35 7.40
C VAL A 60 10.43 -6.09 6.25
N SER A 61 10.82 -4.85 6.01
CA SER A 61 11.84 -4.51 5.01
C SER A 61 13.16 -5.20 5.31
N ASN A 62 13.66 -5.11 6.55
CA ASN A 62 14.88 -5.78 6.98
C ASN A 62 14.81 -7.31 6.84
N ILE A 63 13.64 -7.93 7.03
CA ILE A 63 13.45 -9.37 6.77
C ILE A 63 13.64 -9.67 5.28
N CYS A 64 13.08 -8.84 4.39
CA CYS A 64 13.25 -9.01 2.96
C CYS A 64 14.70 -8.86 2.52
N ASP A 65 15.42 -7.88 3.05
CA ASP A 65 16.83 -7.64 2.76
C ASP A 65 17.74 -8.77 3.29
N THR A 66 17.47 -9.23 4.50
CA THR A 66 18.29 -10.24 5.17
C THR A 66 18.10 -11.64 4.60
N PHE A 67 16.85 -12.02 4.32
CA PHE A 67 16.47 -13.37 3.89
C PHE A 67 16.15 -13.45 2.39
N GLY A 68 16.22 -12.33 1.66
CA GLY A 68 16.01 -12.30 0.21
C GLY A 68 14.69 -12.93 -0.20
N GLY A 69 14.75 -13.89 -1.13
CA GLY A 69 13.57 -14.55 -1.67
C GLY A 69 12.70 -15.26 -0.63
N GLU A 70 13.28 -15.81 0.44
CA GLU A 70 12.54 -16.46 1.52
C GLU A 70 11.77 -15.45 2.37
N GLY A 71 12.40 -14.29 2.68
CA GLY A 71 11.75 -13.16 3.35
C GLY A 71 10.56 -12.65 2.55
N TRP A 72 10.75 -12.42 1.25
CA TRP A 72 9.69 -12.02 0.34
C TRP A 72 8.51 -13.01 0.32
N GLN A 73 8.77 -14.30 0.20
CA GLN A 73 7.74 -15.33 0.19
C GLN A 73 6.98 -15.38 1.52
N ALA A 74 7.68 -15.21 2.65
CA ALA A 74 7.04 -15.14 3.97
C ALA A 74 6.08 -13.95 4.06
N VAL A 75 6.51 -12.76 3.58
CA VAL A 75 5.66 -11.55 3.58
C VAL A 75 4.46 -11.72 2.65
N LEU A 76 4.65 -12.16 1.41
CA LEU A 76 3.54 -12.37 0.48
C LEU A 76 2.54 -13.40 1.00
N SER A 77 3.02 -14.48 1.63
CA SER A 77 2.16 -15.49 2.25
C SER A 77 1.35 -14.91 3.43
N ALA A 78 1.96 -14.06 4.26
CA ALA A 78 1.27 -13.39 5.36
C ALA A 78 0.25 -12.37 4.85
N VAL A 79 0.60 -11.58 3.83
CA VAL A 79 -0.31 -10.64 3.15
C VAL A 79 -1.54 -11.36 2.62
N MET A 80 -1.37 -12.48 1.91
CA MET A 80 -2.49 -13.27 1.39
C MET A 80 -3.40 -13.76 2.50
N GLY A 81 -2.85 -14.27 3.60
CA GLY A 81 -3.64 -14.71 4.75
C GLY A 81 -4.43 -13.57 5.41
N HIS A 82 -3.86 -12.36 5.49
CA HIS A 82 -4.56 -11.17 5.99
C HIS A 82 -5.65 -10.68 5.03
N LEU A 83 -5.41 -10.70 3.73
CA LEU A 83 -6.41 -10.33 2.71
C LEU A 83 -7.60 -11.29 2.73
N GLU A 84 -7.35 -12.59 2.85
CA GLU A 84 -8.38 -13.60 3.01
C GLU A 84 -9.21 -13.36 4.28
N ALA A 85 -8.55 -13.16 5.42
CA ALA A 85 -9.22 -12.85 6.69
C ALA A 85 -10.02 -11.54 6.61
N ALA A 86 -9.53 -10.51 5.90
CA ALA A 86 -10.27 -9.29 5.65
C ALA A 86 -11.53 -9.53 4.78
N GLY A 87 -11.41 -10.39 3.77
CA GLY A 87 -12.55 -10.80 2.94
C GLY A 87 -13.65 -11.50 3.75
N PHE A 88 -13.29 -12.45 4.60
CA PHE A 88 -14.24 -13.12 5.52
C PHE A 88 -14.88 -12.11 6.49
N ALA A 89 -14.09 -11.21 7.08
CA ALA A 89 -14.59 -10.20 7.99
C ALA A 89 -15.58 -9.25 7.29
N ARG A 90 -15.30 -8.84 6.04
CA ARG A 90 -16.19 -8.02 5.22
C ARG A 90 -17.52 -8.73 4.95
N THR A 91 -17.45 -10.00 4.54
CA THR A 91 -18.65 -10.81 4.25
C THR A 91 -19.49 -11.04 5.51
N ALA A 92 -18.85 -11.14 6.68
CA ALA A 92 -19.51 -11.23 7.98
C ALA A 92 -20.04 -9.90 8.51
N GLY A 93 -19.92 -8.78 7.76
CA GLY A 93 -20.42 -7.47 8.15
C GLY A 93 -19.62 -6.80 9.27
N GLN A 94 -18.36 -7.16 9.48
CA GLN A 94 -17.51 -6.53 10.49
C GLN A 94 -17.03 -5.15 10.01
N ASP A 95 -17.28 -4.10 10.79
CA ASP A 95 -16.99 -2.71 10.39
C ASP A 95 -15.51 -2.41 10.15
N LYS A 96 -14.60 -3.14 10.82
CA LYS A 96 -13.16 -2.89 10.78
C LYS A 96 -12.38 -3.83 9.85
N TRP A 97 -13.05 -4.53 8.93
CA TRP A 97 -12.42 -5.44 7.97
C TRP A 97 -11.29 -4.79 7.17
N TRP A 98 -11.45 -3.52 6.86
CA TRP A 98 -10.58 -2.73 6.02
C TRP A 98 -9.21 -2.41 6.64
N LEU A 99 -9.09 -2.40 7.98
CA LEU A 99 -7.81 -2.15 8.67
C LEU A 99 -6.73 -3.16 8.28
N ARG A 100 -7.11 -4.44 8.15
CA ARG A 100 -6.20 -5.50 7.71
C ARG A 100 -5.78 -5.31 6.27
N ARG A 101 -6.73 -4.93 5.43
CA ARG A 101 -6.50 -4.73 4.00
C ARG A 101 -5.59 -3.52 3.74
N GLU A 102 -5.79 -2.46 4.49
CA GLU A 102 -4.95 -1.27 4.48
C GLU A 102 -3.51 -1.60 4.89
N ALA A 103 -3.30 -2.33 5.99
CA ALA A 103 -1.99 -2.76 6.46
C ALA A 103 -1.27 -3.66 5.44
N CYS A 104 -2.00 -4.53 4.71
CA CYS A 104 -1.44 -5.31 3.61
C CYS A 104 -0.91 -4.43 2.48
N MET A 105 -1.69 -3.43 2.08
CA MET A 105 -1.26 -2.47 1.05
C MET A 105 -0.03 -1.67 1.51
N PHE A 106 -0.02 -1.23 2.76
CA PHE A 106 1.12 -0.54 3.34
C PHE A 106 2.39 -1.40 3.31
N SER A 107 2.30 -2.64 3.81
CA SER A 107 3.41 -3.59 3.81
C SER A 107 3.99 -3.81 2.40
N VAL A 108 3.12 -4.04 1.40
CA VAL A 108 3.57 -4.28 0.02
C VAL A 108 4.14 -3.01 -0.61
N ALA A 109 3.58 -1.84 -0.32
CA ALA A 109 4.09 -0.56 -0.84
C ALA A 109 5.51 -0.26 -0.32
N VAL A 110 5.77 -0.47 0.97
CA VAL A 110 7.10 -0.32 1.58
C VAL A 110 8.11 -1.27 0.94
N MET A 111 7.77 -2.55 0.83
CA MET A 111 8.64 -3.53 0.17
C MET A 111 9.01 -3.14 -1.25
N CYS A 112 8.04 -2.63 -2.02
CA CYS A 112 8.28 -2.25 -3.41
C CYS A 112 9.08 -0.95 -3.55
N ALA A 113 8.99 -0.05 -2.58
CA ALA A 113 9.75 1.20 -2.60
C ALA A 113 11.26 0.99 -2.35
N GLU A 114 11.61 -0.02 -1.54
CA GLU A 114 12.99 -0.25 -1.09
C GLU A 114 13.71 -1.35 -1.87
N SER A 115 12.98 -2.16 -2.64
CA SER A 115 13.55 -3.36 -3.28
C SER A 115 14.03 -3.14 -4.71
N ASP A 116 15.09 -3.85 -5.07
CA ASP A 116 15.54 -3.94 -6.47
C ASP A 116 14.45 -4.60 -7.35
N SER A 117 14.00 -3.87 -8.36
CA SER A 117 12.96 -4.29 -9.31
C SER A 117 13.25 -5.64 -9.98
N SER A 118 14.53 -6.02 -10.10
CA SER A 118 14.94 -7.27 -10.73
C SER A 118 14.66 -8.52 -9.87
N GLN A 119 14.72 -8.42 -8.56
CA GLN A 119 14.37 -9.50 -7.64
C GLN A 119 12.87 -9.59 -7.42
N MET A 120 12.23 -8.43 -7.29
CA MET A 120 10.80 -8.32 -7.07
C MET A 120 9.99 -8.97 -8.20
N SER A 121 10.34 -8.70 -9.47
CA SER A 121 9.61 -9.22 -10.64
C SER A 121 9.57 -10.75 -10.76
N LYS A 122 10.47 -11.46 -10.07
CA LYS A 122 10.51 -12.93 -10.06
C LYS A 122 9.55 -13.55 -9.04
N LEU A 123 9.29 -12.85 -7.95
CA LEU A 123 8.54 -13.36 -6.79
C LEU A 123 7.15 -12.75 -6.66
N PHE A 124 6.96 -11.55 -7.20
CA PHE A 124 5.75 -10.76 -7.07
C PHE A 124 5.36 -10.16 -8.41
N ARG A 125 4.06 -10.08 -8.67
CA ARG A 125 3.49 -9.46 -9.87
C ARG A 125 2.70 -8.21 -9.47
N PRO A 126 3.32 -7.02 -9.49
CA PRO A 126 2.67 -5.78 -9.07
C PRO A 126 1.35 -5.50 -9.79
N ALA A 127 1.28 -5.80 -11.08
CA ALA A 127 0.06 -5.63 -11.87
C ALA A 127 -1.12 -6.49 -11.37
N ASP A 128 -0.86 -7.73 -10.94
CA ASP A 128 -1.91 -8.59 -10.39
C ASP A 128 -2.40 -8.06 -9.04
N PHE A 129 -1.49 -7.62 -8.18
CA PHE A 129 -1.84 -7.00 -6.90
C PHE A 129 -2.63 -5.71 -7.09
N MET A 130 -2.22 -4.86 -8.03
CA MET A 130 -2.97 -3.67 -8.41
C MET A 130 -4.40 -4.01 -8.79
N ASN A 131 -4.60 -4.94 -9.72
CA ASN A 131 -5.92 -5.28 -10.24
C ASN A 131 -6.83 -5.95 -9.19
N GLN A 132 -6.27 -6.82 -8.34
CA GLN A 132 -7.06 -7.64 -7.42
C GLN A 132 -7.25 -6.99 -6.06
N VAL A 133 -6.32 -6.14 -5.63
CA VAL A 133 -6.32 -5.58 -4.26
C VAL A 133 -6.49 -4.06 -4.27
N VAL A 134 -5.70 -3.33 -5.05
CA VAL A 134 -5.64 -1.86 -4.95
C VAL A 134 -6.82 -1.20 -5.69
N LEU A 135 -7.02 -1.50 -6.96
CA LEU A 135 -8.07 -0.85 -7.77
C LEU A 135 -9.49 -1.04 -7.21
N PRO A 136 -9.89 -2.21 -6.67
CA PRO A 136 -11.20 -2.38 -6.06
C PRO A 136 -11.45 -1.47 -4.85
N ASP A 137 -10.41 -0.99 -4.19
CA ASP A 137 -10.52 -0.14 -3.01
C ASP A 137 -10.39 1.37 -3.33
N MET A 138 -10.25 1.73 -4.59
CA MET A 138 -10.24 3.14 -5.04
C MET A 138 -11.62 3.70 -5.33
N VAL A 139 -12.68 2.90 -5.20
CA VAL A 139 -14.05 3.28 -5.55
C VAL A 139 -14.73 4.11 -4.46
N VAL A 140 -15.76 4.88 -4.86
CA VAL A 140 -16.63 5.62 -3.95
C VAL A 140 -17.28 4.66 -2.94
N GLY A 141 -17.37 5.06 -1.68
CA GLY A 141 -17.91 4.24 -0.59
C GLY A 141 -16.87 3.36 0.12
N THR A 142 -15.64 3.26 -0.39
CA THR A 142 -14.54 2.67 0.37
C THR A 142 -14.16 3.57 1.55
N PRO A 143 -13.83 3.01 2.74
CA PRO A 143 -13.35 3.80 3.87
C PRO A 143 -12.23 4.77 3.47
N PRO A 144 -12.28 6.05 3.88
CA PRO A 144 -11.36 7.10 3.39
C PRO A 144 -9.88 6.75 3.53
N VAL A 145 -9.48 6.19 4.66
CA VAL A 145 -8.07 5.82 4.92
C VAL A 145 -7.62 4.68 4.01
N LEU A 146 -8.47 3.66 3.79
CA LEU A 146 -8.18 2.57 2.86
C LEU A 146 -8.04 3.09 1.42
N ARG A 147 -8.95 3.99 1.00
CA ARG A 147 -8.90 4.62 -0.31
C ARG A 147 -7.64 5.47 -0.50
N GLY A 148 -7.25 6.22 0.54
CA GLY A 148 -5.99 6.97 0.55
C GLY A 148 -4.77 6.04 0.40
N ARG A 149 -4.76 4.92 1.11
CA ARG A 149 -3.69 3.91 0.99
C ARG A 149 -3.65 3.28 -0.40
N ALA A 150 -4.80 2.99 -0.99
CA ALA A 150 -4.86 2.47 -2.35
C ALA A 150 -4.23 3.45 -3.36
N LEU A 151 -4.53 4.75 -3.25
CA LEU A 151 -3.90 5.80 -4.06
C LEU A 151 -2.39 5.91 -3.81
N HIS A 152 -1.94 5.75 -2.56
CA HIS A 152 -0.51 5.71 -2.24
C HIS A 152 0.19 4.52 -2.90
N CYS A 153 -0.40 3.33 -2.84
CA CYS A 153 0.15 2.14 -3.51
C CYS A 153 0.37 2.35 -5.01
N VAL A 154 -0.51 3.08 -5.69
CA VAL A 154 -0.33 3.40 -7.12
C VAL A 154 1.00 4.11 -7.36
N SER A 155 1.42 5.02 -6.47
CA SER A 155 2.69 5.73 -6.62
C SER A 155 3.91 4.80 -6.50
N SER A 156 3.81 3.75 -5.67
CA SER A 156 4.87 2.74 -5.52
C SER A 156 4.92 1.75 -6.70
N PHE A 157 3.84 1.64 -7.47
CA PHE A 157 3.74 0.69 -8.59
C PHE A 157 3.75 1.35 -9.97
N VAL A 158 4.06 2.62 -10.06
CA VAL A 158 3.94 3.41 -11.29
C VAL A 158 4.68 2.82 -12.49
N GLU A 159 5.79 2.13 -12.27
CA GLU A 159 6.59 1.51 -13.33
C GLU A 159 5.96 0.23 -13.92
N TRP A 160 5.00 -0.37 -13.21
CA TRP A 160 4.39 -1.65 -13.58
C TRP A 160 2.93 -1.53 -14.00
N ILE A 161 2.34 -0.34 -13.94
CA ILE A 161 0.95 -0.12 -14.35
C ILE A 161 0.87 0.30 -15.83
N SER A 162 -0.21 -0.10 -16.49
CA SER A 162 -0.50 0.35 -17.86
C SER A 162 -0.92 1.82 -17.87
N SER A 163 -0.77 2.48 -19.02
CA SER A 163 -1.28 3.85 -19.22
C SER A 163 -2.77 3.96 -18.96
N GLU A 164 -3.54 2.95 -19.31
CA GLU A 164 -4.99 2.89 -19.06
C GLU A 164 -5.29 2.83 -17.57
N THR A 165 -4.60 1.96 -16.83
CA THR A 165 -4.69 1.87 -15.37
C THR A 165 -4.31 3.19 -14.71
N ALA A 166 -3.25 3.85 -15.19
CA ALA A 166 -2.82 5.16 -14.67
C ALA A 166 -3.91 6.24 -14.84
N VAL A 167 -4.60 6.27 -15.99
CA VAL A 167 -5.73 7.20 -16.21
C VAL A 167 -6.88 6.91 -15.26
N GLN A 168 -7.23 5.64 -15.03
CA GLN A 168 -8.26 5.25 -14.07
C GLN A 168 -7.90 5.68 -12.64
N CYS A 169 -6.65 5.45 -12.22
CA CYS A 169 -6.15 5.88 -10.92
C CYS A 169 -6.22 7.40 -10.75
N PHE A 170 -5.86 8.15 -11.78
CA PHE A 170 -5.91 9.61 -11.78
C PHE A 170 -7.36 10.11 -11.67
N ALA A 171 -8.29 9.54 -12.42
CA ALA A 171 -9.71 9.87 -12.33
C ALA A 171 -10.28 9.59 -10.92
N ALA A 172 -9.92 8.45 -10.31
CA ALA A 172 -10.31 8.11 -8.96
C ALA A 172 -9.72 9.09 -7.91
N ALA A 173 -8.48 9.56 -8.13
CA ALA A 173 -7.85 10.57 -7.29
C ALA A 173 -8.59 11.91 -7.35
N ILE A 174 -8.94 12.39 -8.55
CA ILE A 174 -9.74 13.62 -8.73
C ILE A 174 -11.10 13.49 -8.06
N SER A 175 -11.80 12.36 -8.23
CA SER A 175 -13.08 12.10 -7.56
C SER A 175 -12.94 12.16 -6.04
N SER A 176 -11.83 11.67 -5.49
CA SER A 176 -11.56 11.71 -4.04
C SER A 176 -11.43 13.13 -3.50
N ILE A 177 -10.85 14.07 -4.28
CA ILE A 177 -10.77 15.49 -3.90
C ILE A 177 -12.16 16.10 -3.85
N SER A 178 -12.99 15.86 -4.88
CA SER A 178 -14.33 16.45 -4.97
C SER A 178 -15.27 15.94 -3.87
N GLU A 179 -15.00 14.80 -3.25
CA GLU A 179 -15.73 14.28 -2.10
C GLU A 179 -15.22 14.82 -0.76
N GLY A 180 -14.25 15.75 -0.77
CA GLY A 180 -13.66 16.31 0.46
C GLY A 180 -12.78 15.32 1.21
N LEU A 181 -12.41 14.20 0.58
CA LEU A 181 -11.44 13.29 1.16
C LEU A 181 -10.08 13.97 1.19
N CYS A 182 -9.48 13.99 2.36
CA CYS A 182 -8.16 14.55 2.56
C CYS A 182 -7.09 13.63 1.97
N VAL A 183 -6.93 13.71 0.67
CA VAL A 183 -5.95 12.93 -0.10
C VAL A 183 -4.95 13.81 -0.88
N PRO A 184 -4.78 15.13 -0.58
CA PRO A 184 -3.92 15.99 -1.39
C PRO A 184 -2.48 15.47 -1.49
N PHE A 185 -1.97 14.92 -0.40
CA PHE A 185 -0.61 14.37 -0.32
C PHE A 185 -0.42 13.15 -1.25
N PHE A 186 -1.34 12.21 -1.23
CA PHE A 186 -1.25 11.02 -2.10
C PHE A 186 -1.42 11.39 -3.57
N ILE A 187 -2.27 12.36 -3.85
CA ILE A 187 -2.44 12.87 -5.21
C ILE A 187 -1.19 13.59 -5.68
N PHE A 188 -0.55 14.36 -4.81
CA PHE A 188 0.72 15.02 -5.12
C PHE A 188 1.83 13.98 -5.37
N ARG A 189 1.98 12.96 -4.51
CA ARG A 189 2.94 11.86 -4.73
C ARG A 189 2.62 11.10 -6.03
N LEU A 190 1.35 10.78 -6.27
CA LEU A 190 0.92 10.12 -7.49
C LEU A 190 1.23 10.97 -8.72
N ALA A 191 0.87 12.24 -8.71
CA ALA A 191 1.16 13.16 -9.80
C ALA A 191 2.67 13.30 -10.04
N HIS A 192 3.48 13.39 -8.99
CA HIS A 192 4.93 13.45 -9.08
C HIS A 192 5.51 12.16 -9.69
N SER A 193 5.09 10.98 -9.21
CA SER A 193 5.56 9.69 -9.70
C SER A 193 5.14 9.45 -11.17
N LEU A 194 3.90 9.81 -11.52
CA LEU A 194 3.42 9.73 -12.90
C LEU A 194 4.15 10.72 -13.83
N ALA A 195 4.46 11.93 -13.35
CA ALA A 195 5.22 12.92 -14.11
C ALA A 195 6.68 12.52 -14.32
N ALA A 196 7.26 11.74 -13.43
CA ALA A 196 8.61 11.22 -13.54
C ALA A 196 8.73 10.11 -14.60
N THR A 197 7.61 9.47 -14.98
CA THR A 197 7.57 8.36 -15.95
C THR A 197 7.28 8.91 -17.36
N PRO A 198 8.24 8.93 -18.30
CA PRO A 198 8.10 9.59 -19.60
C PRO A 198 6.93 9.11 -20.46
N LEU A 199 6.63 7.79 -20.37
CA LEU A 199 5.54 7.19 -21.13
C LEU A 199 4.18 7.68 -20.60
N LEU A 200 3.97 7.67 -19.30
CA LEU A 200 2.73 8.07 -18.66
C LEU A 200 2.49 9.58 -18.77
N ARG A 201 3.56 10.38 -18.73
CA ARG A 201 3.50 11.82 -18.92
C ARG A 201 2.85 12.20 -20.26
N ARG A 202 3.19 11.50 -21.35
CA ARG A 202 2.60 11.73 -22.68
C ARG A 202 1.12 11.37 -22.72
N THR A 203 0.73 10.30 -22.05
CA THR A 203 -0.68 9.83 -22.03
C THR A 203 -1.56 10.70 -21.15
N LEU A 204 -1.05 11.22 -20.03
CA LEU A 204 -1.83 12.01 -19.07
C LEU A 204 -1.89 13.51 -19.43
N ALA A 205 -0.99 14.02 -20.26
CA ALA A 205 -0.97 15.42 -20.62
C ALA A 205 -2.32 15.98 -21.14
N PRO A 206 -3.09 15.28 -21.98
CA PRO A 206 -4.40 15.75 -22.42
C PRO A 206 -5.44 15.80 -21.28
N HIS A 207 -5.38 14.86 -20.33
CA HIS A 207 -6.31 14.78 -19.21
C HIS A 207 -6.02 15.81 -18.11
N LEU A 208 -4.74 16.16 -17.92
CA LEU A 208 -4.31 17.21 -16.99
C LEU A 208 -4.66 18.61 -17.49
N ALA A 209 -4.79 18.81 -18.79
CA ALA A 209 -5.16 20.10 -19.39
C ALA A 209 -6.69 20.35 -19.37
N ALA A 210 -7.48 19.30 -19.11
CA ALA A 210 -8.95 19.34 -19.11
C ALA A 210 -9.56 19.38 -17.68
N ALA A 211 -8.74 19.22 -16.63
CA ALA A 211 -9.13 19.25 -15.22
C ALA A 211 -8.80 20.61 -14.59
#